data_af6a68424f497590eeb45f1f44e1ecf3
#
_entry.id   af6a68424f497590eeb45f1f44e1ecf3
#
_cell.length_a   1.000
_cell.length_b   1.000
_cell.length_c   1.000
_cell.angle_alpha   90.00
_cell.angle_beta   90.00
_cell.angle_gamma   90.00
#
_symmetry.space_group_name_H-M   'P 1'
#
loop_
_entity.id
_entity.type
_entity.pdbx_description
1 polymer ?
#
loop_
_entity_poly.entity_id
_entity_poly.type
_entity_poly.pdbx_seq_one_letter_code
_entity_poly.pdbx_strand_id
1 'polypeptide(L)'
;MKVGTSAVAQQQAAKTNKRPQLALDDAFKHTRSGIQVYVERPGHGDKTKDGSHIKVHYEGWLAEDYKMFDSSRAKRRPFEFDLGKGSVISGWDEALKGVREGTKIQIKIPAKLAYGRIGVSSMGIPPNSDLIFKVEVLKVT
;
A
#
# COMPACT_ATOMS: atom_id res chain seq x y z
N MET A 1 25.42 0.30 8.83
CA MET A 1 25.09 1.03 8.42
C MET A 1 25.23 1.39 8.51
N LYS A 2 25.19 1.26 8.68
CA LYS A 2 25.04 1.97 8.36
C LYS A 2 25.04 2.46 8.73
N VAL A 3 25.40 2.35 9.08
CA VAL A 3 25.11 3.31 8.98
C VAL A 3 25.30 3.75 9.19
N GLY A 4 25.65 3.84 9.53
CA GLY A 4 25.32 4.63 9.28
C GLY A 4 25.47 4.98 9.53
N THR A 5 25.52 5.13 9.60
CA THR A 5 25.25 5.91 9.41
C THR A 5 25.13 6.42 9.88
N SER A 6 25.09 6.56 10.04
CA SER A 6 24.76 7.42 10.06
C SER A 6 24.47 8.07 10.43
N ALA A 7 24.29 8.40 10.60
CA ALA A 7 23.76 9.28 10.64
C ALA A 7 23.89 10.06 10.23
N VAL A 8 24.34 10.03 9.92
CA VAL A 8 24.11 10.91 9.25
C VAL A 8 23.55 10.79 8.49
N ALA A 9 23.65 10.21 8.27
CA ALA A 9 22.91 10.28 7.42
C ALA A 9 21.81 10.31 7.82
N GLN A 10 21.49 10.21 8.21
CA GLN A 10 20.41 10.31 8.28
C GLN A 10 19.85 11.35 8.48
N GLN A 11 20.28 11.89 8.44
CA GLN A 11 19.75 12.83 8.25
C GLN A 11 19.79 13.27 7.17
N GLN A 12 20.27 12.88 6.69
CA GLN A 12 20.13 13.27 5.57
C GLN A 12 19.10 13.13 4.98
N ALA A 13 18.78 13.17 5.31
CA ALA A 13 17.87 12.94 4.78
C ALA A 13 17.25 13.18 4.45
N ALA A 14 17.89 13.85 4.90
CA ALA A 14 16.86 13.85 4.60
C ALA A 14 17.06 13.26 3.76
N LYS A 15 17.84 12.97 3.81
CA LYS A 15 18.14 12.13 2.97
C LYS A 15 17.58 10.83 3.18
N THR A 16 17.62 10.25 4.25
CA THR A 16 16.93 9.01 4.45
C THR A 16 15.45 9.25 4.60
N ASN A 17 14.66 8.42 3.98
CA ASN A 17 13.22 8.50 4.06
C ASN A 17 12.78 8.02 5.43
N LYS A 18 11.97 8.80 6.08
CA LYS A 18 11.41 8.39 7.36
C LYS A 18 10.47 7.22 7.15
N ARG A 19 10.49 6.29 8.10
CA ARG A 19 9.51 5.23 8.11
C ARG A 19 8.13 5.86 8.36
N PRO A 20 7.15 5.63 7.48
CA PRO A 20 5.80 6.15 7.71
C PRO A 20 5.19 5.52 8.95
N GLN A 21 4.07 6.09 9.41
CA GLN A 21 3.37 5.53 10.57
C GLN A 21 2.68 4.24 10.17
N LEU A 22 3.36 3.13 10.45
CA LEU A 22 2.87 1.81 10.13
C LEU A 22 2.86 0.95 11.37
N ALA A 23 1.99 -0.05 11.39
CA ALA A 23 1.98 -1.05 12.45
C ALA A 23 3.32 -1.80 12.46
N LEU A 24 3.66 -2.38 13.60
CA LEU A 24 4.84 -3.22 13.71
C LEU A 24 4.66 -4.45 12.85
N ASP A 25 5.76 -5.00 12.36
CA ASP A 25 5.73 -6.12 11.42
C ASP A 25 4.93 -7.32 11.95
N ASP A 26 5.04 -7.61 13.24
CA ASP A 26 4.35 -8.75 13.83
C ASP A 26 2.85 -8.54 14.02
N ALA A 27 2.35 -7.33 13.84
CA ALA A 27 0.91 -7.06 13.89
C ALA A 27 0.19 -7.46 12.60
N PHE A 28 0.93 -7.64 11.51
CA PHE A 28 0.32 -7.98 10.23
C PHE A 28 -0.04 -9.46 10.17
N LYS A 29 -1.22 -9.73 9.58
CA LYS A 29 -1.63 -11.09 9.29
C LYS A 29 -1.08 -11.51 7.94
N HIS A 30 -0.47 -12.70 7.91
CA HIS A 30 0.09 -13.25 6.68
C HIS A 30 -0.97 -14.06 5.94
N THR A 31 -1.04 -13.91 4.63
CA THR A 31 -1.94 -14.68 3.78
C THR A 31 -1.14 -15.67 2.95
N ARG A 32 -1.85 -16.62 2.31
CA ARG A 32 -1.20 -17.64 1.49
C ARG A 32 -0.44 -17.06 0.31
N SER A 33 -0.94 -15.97 -0.26
CA SER A 33 -0.32 -15.36 -1.43
C SER A 33 0.95 -14.60 -1.11
N GLY A 34 1.20 -14.33 0.17
CA GLY A 34 2.34 -13.53 0.61
C GLY A 34 1.97 -12.08 0.92
N ILE A 35 0.72 -11.69 0.69
CA ILE A 35 0.23 -10.39 1.12
C ILE A 35 0.10 -10.40 2.63
N GLN A 36 0.47 -9.29 3.27
CA GLN A 36 0.29 -9.12 4.70
C GLN A 36 -0.64 -7.93 4.94
N VAL A 37 -1.57 -8.08 5.86
CA VAL A 37 -2.58 -7.05 6.10
C VAL A 37 -2.69 -6.73 7.59
N TYR A 38 -3.00 -5.45 7.86
CA TYR A 38 -3.29 -4.99 9.21
C TYR A 38 -4.46 -4.00 9.13
N VAL A 39 -5.56 -4.31 9.79
CA VAL A 39 -6.72 -3.40 9.83
C VAL A 39 -6.45 -2.38 10.91
N GLU A 40 -6.11 -1.16 10.49
CA GLU A 40 -5.81 -0.07 11.41
C GLU A 40 -7.08 0.43 12.09
N ARG A 41 -8.19 0.53 11.32
CA ARG A 41 -9.48 0.98 11.83
C ARG A 41 -10.57 0.24 11.05
N PRO A 42 -11.37 -0.60 11.70
CA PRO A 42 -12.44 -1.30 10.99
C PRO A 42 -13.55 -0.34 10.58
N GLY A 43 -14.10 -0.55 9.39
CA GLY A 43 -15.28 0.16 8.92
C GLY A 43 -16.54 -0.60 9.29
N HIS A 44 -17.68 0.04 9.06
CA HIS A 44 -18.98 -0.53 9.41
C HIS A 44 -19.95 -0.55 8.24
N GLY A 45 -19.54 -0.03 7.08
CA GLY A 45 -20.41 -0.01 5.91
C GLY A 45 -20.41 -1.33 5.15
N ASP A 46 -20.84 -1.25 3.89
CA ASP A 46 -20.96 -2.43 3.04
C ASP A 46 -19.59 -3.07 2.78
N LYS A 47 -19.60 -4.40 2.69
CA LYS A 47 -18.39 -5.13 2.32
C LYS A 47 -18.18 -5.08 0.81
N THR A 48 -16.93 -5.01 0.41
CA THR A 48 -16.56 -5.15 -0.99
C THR A 48 -16.73 -6.59 -1.44
N LYS A 49 -17.01 -6.76 -2.72
CA LYS A 49 -17.03 -8.05 -3.40
C LYS A 49 -16.51 -7.82 -4.81
N ASP A 50 -16.27 -8.90 -5.55
CA ASP A 50 -15.88 -8.79 -6.94
C ASP A 50 -16.92 -7.95 -7.70
N GLY A 51 -16.44 -6.95 -8.43
CA GLY A 51 -17.30 -6.04 -9.18
C GLY A 51 -17.72 -4.80 -8.42
N SER A 52 -17.47 -4.72 -7.11
CA SER A 52 -17.77 -3.50 -6.35
C SER A 52 -16.98 -2.33 -6.90
N HIS A 53 -17.63 -1.17 -7.00
CA HIS A 53 -16.95 0.09 -7.31
C HIS A 53 -16.48 0.71 -6.01
N ILE A 54 -15.19 1.01 -5.92
CA ILE A 54 -14.59 1.46 -4.66
C ILE A 54 -13.91 2.81 -4.86
N LYS A 55 -14.15 3.70 -3.90
CA LYS A 55 -13.47 4.99 -3.82
C LYS A 55 -12.55 4.93 -2.61
N VAL A 56 -11.26 5.26 -2.80
CA VAL A 56 -10.27 5.18 -1.73
C VAL A 56 -9.36 6.40 -1.73
N HIS A 57 -8.78 6.67 -0.56
CA HIS A 57 -7.53 7.42 -0.47
C HIS A 57 -6.43 6.42 -0.14
N TYR A 58 -5.25 6.64 -0.71
CA TYR A 58 -4.14 5.74 -0.45
C TYR A 58 -2.80 6.46 -0.51
N GLU A 59 -1.83 5.84 0.12
CA GLU A 59 -0.42 6.21 0.05
C GLU A 59 0.38 4.94 -0.17
N GLY A 60 1.42 5.02 -0.98
CA GLY A 60 2.25 3.85 -1.28
C GLY A 60 3.74 4.16 -1.13
N TRP A 61 4.45 3.21 -0.56
CA TRP A 61 5.90 3.31 -0.31
C TRP A 61 6.60 2.06 -0.79
N LEU A 62 7.86 2.22 -1.18
CA LEU A 62 8.75 1.07 -1.40
C LEU A 62 9.10 0.48 -0.05
N ALA A 63 9.01 -0.85 0.08
CA ALA A 63 9.33 -1.51 1.34
C ALA A 63 10.81 -1.40 1.68
N GLU A 64 11.67 -1.31 0.68
CA GLU A 64 13.12 -1.31 0.86
C GLU A 64 13.61 -0.08 1.62
N ASP A 65 13.12 1.10 1.27
CA ASP A 65 13.66 2.37 1.79
C ASP A 65 12.59 3.35 2.23
N TYR A 66 11.31 2.96 2.21
CA TYR A 66 10.16 3.79 2.56
C TYR A 66 10.01 5.04 1.71
N LYS A 67 10.55 5.02 0.49
CA LYS A 67 10.32 6.11 -0.44
C LYS A 67 8.88 6.07 -0.92
N MET A 68 8.16 7.18 -0.76
CA MET A 68 6.79 7.28 -1.27
C MET A 68 6.82 7.38 -2.78
N PHE A 69 6.04 6.55 -3.47
CA PHE A 69 5.97 6.60 -4.92
C PHE A 69 4.62 7.07 -5.43
N ASP A 70 3.60 7.10 -4.59
CA ASP A 70 2.27 7.54 -5.00
C ASP A 70 1.42 7.90 -3.79
N SER A 71 0.50 8.87 -3.98
CA SER A 71 -0.43 9.30 -2.93
C SER A 71 -1.62 10.00 -3.56
N SER A 72 -2.81 9.48 -3.33
CA SER A 72 -4.04 10.13 -3.78
C SER A 72 -4.27 11.44 -3.05
N ARG A 73 -3.85 11.52 -1.77
CA ARG A 73 -4.01 12.75 -0.99
C ARG A 73 -3.12 13.87 -1.52
N ALA A 74 -1.89 13.54 -1.93
CA ALA A 74 -1.00 14.52 -2.54
C ALA A 74 -1.57 15.04 -3.85
N LYS A 75 -2.29 14.21 -4.59
CA LYS A 75 -2.97 14.61 -5.83
C LYS A 75 -4.30 15.31 -5.55
N ARG A 76 -4.72 15.36 -4.30
CA ARG A 76 -5.98 15.96 -3.86
C ARG A 76 -7.20 15.39 -4.55
N ARG A 77 -7.17 14.08 -4.79
CA ARG A 77 -8.26 13.42 -5.48
C ARG A 77 -8.33 11.95 -5.08
N PRO A 78 -9.48 11.47 -4.60
CA PRO A 78 -9.64 10.05 -4.34
C PRO A 78 -9.50 9.25 -5.62
N PHE A 79 -9.11 8.01 -5.47
CA PHE A 79 -8.96 7.08 -6.57
C PHE A 79 -10.15 6.13 -6.58
N GLU A 80 -10.71 5.88 -7.76
CA GLU A 80 -11.86 5.01 -7.91
C GLU A 80 -11.53 3.90 -8.89
N PHE A 81 -12.02 2.70 -8.60
CA PHE A 81 -11.81 1.54 -9.47
C PHE A 81 -12.83 0.45 -9.16
N ASP A 82 -12.95 -0.51 -10.09
CA ASP A 82 -13.80 -1.68 -9.91
C ASP A 82 -12.94 -2.84 -9.42
N LEU A 83 -13.36 -3.42 -8.29
CA LEU A 83 -12.60 -4.48 -7.63
C LEU A 83 -12.70 -5.81 -8.38
N GLY A 84 -11.58 -6.53 -8.46
CA GLY A 84 -11.55 -7.85 -9.04
C GLY A 84 -11.54 -7.89 -10.55
N LYS A 85 -11.29 -6.75 -11.21
CA LYS A 85 -11.30 -6.65 -12.68
C LYS A 85 -9.93 -6.48 -13.29
N GLY A 86 -8.86 -6.56 -12.49
CA GLY A 86 -7.52 -6.32 -13.00
C GLY A 86 -7.22 -4.87 -13.30
N SER A 87 -8.03 -3.94 -12.80
CA SER A 87 -7.83 -2.50 -12.99
C SER A 87 -6.68 -1.97 -12.16
N VAL A 88 -6.31 -2.69 -11.12
CA VAL A 88 -5.25 -2.35 -10.19
C VAL A 88 -4.32 -3.56 -10.03
N ILE A 89 -3.21 -3.37 -9.32
CA ILE A 89 -2.29 -4.50 -9.07
C ILE A 89 -3.04 -5.62 -8.32
N SER A 90 -2.62 -6.86 -8.58
CA SER A 90 -3.28 -8.05 -8.03
C SER A 90 -3.37 -8.00 -6.51
N GLY A 91 -2.34 -7.46 -5.85
CA GLY A 91 -2.33 -7.33 -4.40
C GLY A 91 -3.48 -6.52 -3.86
N TRP A 92 -3.89 -5.47 -4.58
CA TRP A 92 -5.05 -4.67 -4.17
C TRP A 92 -6.36 -5.43 -4.37
N ASP A 93 -6.53 -6.07 -5.55
CA ASP A 93 -7.74 -6.84 -5.83
C ASP A 93 -7.94 -7.94 -4.78
N GLU A 94 -6.85 -8.52 -4.31
CA GLU A 94 -6.93 -9.56 -3.29
C GLU A 94 -7.14 -8.98 -1.89
N ALA A 95 -6.33 -7.99 -1.51
CA ALA A 95 -6.34 -7.49 -0.12
C ALA A 95 -7.60 -6.71 0.22
N LEU A 96 -8.22 -6.05 -0.76
CA LEU A 96 -9.39 -5.21 -0.52
C LEU A 96 -10.71 -5.95 -0.66
N LYS A 97 -10.67 -7.23 -1.01
CA LYS A 97 -11.89 -8.04 -1.10
C LYS A 97 -12.40 -8.38 0.31
N GLY A 98 -13.68 -8.15 0.54
CA GLY A 98 -14.29 -8.42 1.84
C GLY A 98 -14.06 -7.35 2.87
N VAL A 99 -13.57 -6.17 2.46
CA VAL A 99 -13.29 -5.06 3.35
C VAL A 99 -14.49 -4.12 3.38
N ARG A 100 -14.82 -3.57 4.56
CA ARG A 100 -16.00 -2.70 4.69
C ARG A 100 -15.67 -1.26 4.38
N GLU A 101 -16.67 -0.56 3.85
CA GLU A 101 -16.59 0.90 3.72
C GLU A 101 -16.25 1.52 5.08
N GLY A 102 -15.33 2.46 5.08
CA GLY A 102 -14.85 3.12 6.29
C GLY A 102 -13.60 2.50 6.89
N THR A 103 -13.12 1.38 6.34
CA THR A 103 -11.94 0.71 6.86
C THR A 103 -10.67 1.46 6.47
N LYS A 104 -9.72 1.53 7.41
CA LYS A 104 -8.34 1.89 7.13
C LYS A 104 -7.50 0.64 7.27
N ILE A 105 -6.75 0.29 6.23
CA ILE A 105 -5.97 -0.94 6.20
C ILE A 105 -4.57 -0.67 5.69
N GLN A 106 -3.61 -1.36 6.28
CA GLN A 106 -2.22 -1.34 5.82
C GLN A 106 -1.94 -2.67 5.14
N ILE A 107 -1.28 -2.61 3.98
CA ILE A 107 -1.07 -3.79 3.14
C ILE A 107 0.38 -3.84 2.71
N LYS A 108 1.02 -4.99 2.91
CA LYS A 108 2.35 -5.26 2.34
C LYS A 108 2.18 -6.23 1.20
N ILE A 109 2.66 -5.85 0.02
CA ILE A 109 2.45 -6.61 -1.21
C ILE A 109 3.79 -7.02 -1.79
N PRO A 110 4.04 -8.33 -1.97
CA PRO A 110 5.27 -8.77 -2.63
C PRO A 110 5.26 -8.36 -4.10
N ALA A 111 6.45 -8.16 -4.65
CA ALA A 111 6.61 -7.67 -6.02
C ALA A 111 5.81 -8.48 -7.04
N LYS A 112 5.71 -9.79 -6.87
CA LYS A 112 4.99 -10.66 -7.82
C LYS A 112 3.51 -10.34 -7.92
N LEU A 113 2.94 -9.70 -6.90
CA LEU A 113 1.52 -9.28 -6.90
C LEU A 113 1.40 -7.77 -7.08
N ALA A 114 2.48 -7.10 -7.46
CA ALA A 114 2.54 -5.68 -7.74
C ALA A 114 3.09 -5.49 -9.16
N TYR A 115 4.24 -4.85 -9.30
CA TYR A 115 4.78 -4.52 -10.63
C TYR A 115 5.92 -5.45 -11.07
N GLY A 116 6.21 -6.48 -10.29
CA GLY A 116 7.06 -7.60 -10.69
C GLY A 116 8.48 -7.23 -11.07
N ARG A 117 9.01 -8.00 -12.03
CA ARG A 117 10.40 -7.87 -12.45
C ARG A 117 10.65 -6.64 -13.31
N ILE A 118 9.62 -6.04 -13.84
CA ILE A 118 9.78 -4.87 -14.71
C ILE A 118 9.80 -3.57 -13.91
N GLY A 119 8.98 -3.50 -12.85
CA GLY A 119 8.80 -2.27 -12.09
C GLY A 119 8.05 -1.22 -12.90
N VAL A 120 8.10 0.03 -12.44
CA VAL A 120 7.53 1.18 -13.16
C VAL A 120 8.50 2.34 -12.98
N SER A 121 9.44 2.50 -13.91
CA SER A 121 10.48 3.50 -13.78
C SER A 121 9.93 4.92 -13.69
N SER A 122 8.83 5.19 -14.41
CA SER A 122 8.20 6.52 -14.38
C SER A 122 7.63 6.88 -13.02
N MET A 123 7.37 5.90 -12.16
CA MET A 123 6.89 6.12 -10.80
C MET A 123 7.98 5.91 -9.76
N GLY A 124 9.20 5.63 -10.19
CA GLY A 124 10.30 5.37 -9.27
C GLY A 124 10.20 4.03 -8.57
N ILE A 125 9.53 3.04 -9.19
CA ILE A 125 9.42 1.69 -8.65
C ILE A 125 10.41 0.79 -9.37
N PRO A 126 11.50 0.39 -8.69
CA PRO A 126 12.48 -0.51 -9.31
C PRO A 126 11.92 -1.90 -9.57
N PRO A 127 12.61 -2.70 -10.41
CA PRO A 127 12.26 -4.11 -10.53
C PRO A 127 12.28 -4.84 -9.18
N ASN A 128 11.38 -5.78 -9.02
CA ASN A 128 11.31 -6.65 -7.84
C ASN A 128 11.09 -5.89 -6.54
N SER A 129 10.27 -4.84 -6.58
CA SER A 129 9.98 -4.03 -5.39
C SER A 129 8.77 -4.56 -4.64
N ASP A 130 8.97 -4.87 -3.37
CA ASP A 130 7.85 -5.08 -2.46
C ASP A 130 7.30 -3.71 -2.07
N LEU A 131 5.99 -3.61 -1.94
CA LEU A 131 5.31 -2.34 -1.71
C LEU A 131 4.54 -2.37 -0.40
N ILE A 132 4.38 -1.18 0.18
CA ILE A 132 3.55 -0.99 1.37
C ILE A 132 2.52 0.08 1.04
N PHE A 133 1.26 -0.18 1.39
CA PHE A 133 0.18 0.78 1.19
C PHE A 133 -0.60 1.01 2.47
N LYS A 134 -1.06 2.25 2.65
CA LYS A 134 -2.18 2.56 3.54
C LYS A 134 -3.36 2.92 2.66
N VAL A 135 -4.49 2.28 2.89
CA VAL A 135 -5.70 2.50 2.10
C VAL A 135 -6.85 2.80 3.03
N GLU A 136 -7.56 3.88 2.75
CA GLU A 136 -8.81 4.20 3.44
C GLU A 136 -9.95 4.03 2.45
N VAL A 137 -10.88 3.13 2.75
CA VAL A 137 -12.03 2.85 1.88
C VAL A 137 -13.12 3.86 2.18
N LEU A 138 -13.32 4.81 1.26
CA LEU A 138 -14.25 5.92 1.46
C LEU A 138 -15.68 5.56 1.08
N LYS A 139 -15.85 4.75 0.04
CA LYS A 139 -17.18 4.41 -0.49
C LYS A 139 -17.13 3.08 -1.20
N VAL A 140 -18.17 2.28 -0.99
CA VAL A 140 -18.37 0.97 -1.67
C VAL A 140 -19.74 0.99 -2.34
N THR A 141 -19.78 0.77 -3.67
CA THR A 141 -21.04 0.67 -4.42
C THR A 141 -21.00 -0.48 -5.49
#